data_640c779cafea1c6dc797cd3a263dc17b
#
_entry.id   640c779cafea1c6dc797cd3a263dc17b
#
_cell.length_a   1.000
_cell.length_b   1.000
_cell.length_c   1.000
_cell.angle_alpha   90.00
_cell.angle_beta   90.00
_cell.angle_gamma   90.00
#
_symmetry.space_group_name_H-M   'P 1'
#
loop_
_entity.id
_entity.type
_entity.pdbx_description
1 polymer ?
#
loop_
_entity_poly.entity_id
_entity_poly.type
_entity_poly.pdbx_seq_one_letter_code
_entity_poly.pdbx_strand_id
1 'polypeptide(L)'
;HMNDVTASTETGIEERISQIDQLSVSILINNSVQKNLKSINYQKVMEPEKTSFQIEKTAISRDIRGSIFNIPGIVSARIYSSDGVEIVIGTSSKKMKADDITREKIYAKNGGALWADDEENGMVGLYRAILSVDDFKPIGYMVIECKNSYFSEKLRSVPSTYKNRFYLLNNEMDIIVSSEENMQGISFPLKTRDFKRVKIVRDPSTEKNSYFTYQYMNNGWLLVSTINVGQLWKNIGIALLSVLLTFGIVLLVSLVIMRHAARVMVKPTKKLVDSM
;
A
#
# COMPACT_ATOMS: atom_id res chain seq x y z
N HIS A 1 -2.86 -11.68 -15.41
CA HIS A 1 -1.53 -11.12 -15.08
C HIS A 1 -1.59 -9.80 -14.33
N MET A 2 -2.28 -8.75 -14.84
CA MET A 2 -2.40 -7.48 -14.12
C MET A 2 -3.12 -7.65 -12.78
N ASN A 3 -4.22 -8.39 -12.77
CA ASN A 3 -4.96 -8.69 -11.55
C ASN A 3 -4.13 -9.50 -10.55
N ASP A 4 -3.31 -10.45 -10.99
CA ASP A 4 -2.47 -11.27 -10.11
C ASP A 4 -1.39 -10.44 -9.43
N VAL A 5 -0.76 -9.52 -10.18
CA VAL A 5 0.26 -8.60 -9.64
C VAL A 5 -0.39 -7.62 -8.66
N THR A 6 -1.58 -7.10 -8.98
CA THR A 6 -2.31 -6.22 -8.08
C THR A 6 -2.73 -6.95 -6.80
N ALA A 7 -3.22 -8.18 -6.90
CA ALA A 7 -3.59 -9.00 -5.75
C ALA A 7 -2.40 -9.32 -4.83
N SER A 8 -1.24 -9.65 -5.41
CA SER A 8 -0.01 -9.87 -4.63
C SER A 8 0.47 -8.59 -3.92
N THR A 9 0.32 -7.45 -4.58
CA THR A 9 0.66 -6.14 -3.99
C THR A 9 -0.31 -5.79 -2.87
N GLU A 10 -1.61 -6.01 -3.09
CA GLU A 10 -2.67 -5.85 -2.10
C GLU A 10 -2.35 -6.64 -0.82
N THR A 11 -2.10 -7.95 -0.96
CA THR A 11 -1.74 -8.81 0.18
C THR A 11 -0.57 -8.23 0.98
N GLY A 12 0.47 -7.78 0.31
CA GLY A 12 1.64 -7.24 1.01
C GLY A 12 1.42 -5.86 1.65
N ILE A 13 0.50 -5.05 1.17
CA ILE A 13 0.09 -3.80 1.83
C ILE A 13 -0.85 -4.10 3.00
N GLU A 14 -1.82 -5.02 2.83
CA GLU A 14 -2.71 -5.46 3.91
C GLU A 14 -1.94 -6.05 5.09
N GLU A 15 -0.89 -6.83 4.84
CA GLU A 15 0.00 -7.33 5.90
C GLU A 15 0.60 -6.17 6.71
N ARG A 16 1.07 -5.11 6.06
CA ARG A 16 1.66 -3.94 6.74
C ARG A 16 0.62 -3.15 7.52
N ILE A 17 -0.57 -2.95 6.95
CA ILE A 17 -1.71 -2.33 7.64
C ILE A 17 -2.08 -3.17 8.88
N SER A 18 -2.21 -4.50 8.71
CA SER A 18 -2.57 -5.43 9.78
C SER A 18 -1.54 -5.46 10.91
N GLN A 19 -0.24 -5.40 10.59
CA GLN A 19 0.82 -5.35 11.61
C GLN A 19 0.69 -4.11 12.50
N ILE A 20 0.44 -2.93 11.92
CA ILE A 20 0.27 -1.69 12.67
C ILE A 20 -1.04 -1.73 13.47
N ASP A 21 -2.11 -2.26 12.87
CA ASP A 21 -3.40 -2.41 13.54
C ASP A 21 -3.32 -3.35 14.76
N GLN A 22 -2.71 -4.53 14.60
CA GLN A 22 -2.48 -5.49 15.68
C GLN A 22 -1.61 -4.91 16.80
N LEU A 23 -0.57 -4.16 16.46
CA LEU A 23 0.23 -3.44 17.45
C LEU A 23 -0.65 -2.47 18.25
N SER A 24 -1.50 -1.70 17.59
CA SER A 24 -2.39 -0.75 18.26
C SER A 24 -3.37 -1.45 19.21
N VAL A 25 -3.89 -2.62 18.82
CA VAL A 25 -4.73 -3.46 19.70
C VAL A 25 -3.93 -3.97 20.90
N SER A 26 -2.69 -4.43 20.70
CA SER A 26 -1.84 -4.91 21.77
C SER A 26 -1.53 -3.81 22.80
N ILE A 27 -1.34 -2.57 22.35
CA ILE A 27 -1.15 -1.42 23.22
C ILE A 27 -2.44 -1.10 23.99
N LEU A 28 -3.59 -1.16 23.32
CA LEU A 28 -4.90 -0.91 23.95
C LEU A 28 -5.15 -1.81 25.15
N ILE A 29 -4.85 -3.10 25.04
CA ILE A 29 -5.09 -4.09 26.11
C ILE A 29 -3.91 -4.25 27.07
N ASN A 30 -2.81 -3.53 26.87
CA ASN A 30 -1.62 -3.65 27.71
C ASN A 30 -1.92 -3.19 29.14
N ASN A 31 -1.61 -4.05 30.12
CA ASN A 31 -1.89 -3.80 31.54
C ASN A 31 -1.23 -2.52 32.08
N SER A 32 0.00 -2.22 31.64
CA SER A 32 0.71 -1.02 32.06
C SER A 32 0.03 0.24 31.50
N VAL A 33 -0.38 0.21 30.23
CA VAL A 33 -1.14 1.29 29.59
C VAL A 33 -2.46 1.51 30.34
N GLN A 34 -3.24 0.45 30.55
CA GLN A 34 -4.54 0.50 31.21
C GLN A 34 -4.43 1.08 32.63
N LYS A 35 -3.54 0.52 33.45
CA LYS A 35 -3.34 0.94 34.83
C LYS A 35 -2.84 2.38 34.95
N ASN A 36 -1.81 2.72 34.19
CA ASN A 36 -1.16 4.02 34.33
C ASN A 36 -1.98 5.16 33.72
N LEU A 37 -2.74 4.94 32.61
CA LEU A 37 -3.67 5.95 32.11
C LEU A 37 -4.80 6.23 33.11
N LYS A 38 -5.37 5.20 33.73
CA LYS A 38 -6.38 5.38 34.79
C LYS A 38 -5.81 6.14 35.99
N SER A 39 -4.55 5.85 36.39
CA SER A 39 -3.84 6.57 37.47
C SER A 39 -3.66 8.05 37.10
N ILE A 40 -3.20 8.36 35.88
CA ILE A 40 -3.03 9.74 35.39
C ILE A 40 -4.37 10.48 35.42
N ASN A 41 -5.43 9.89 34.85
CA ASN A 41 -6.75 10.52 34.81
C ASN A 41 -7.29 10.78 36.25
N TYR A 42 -7.18 9.79 37.14
CA TYR A 42 -7.58 9.97 38.53
C TYR A 42 -6.81 11.07 39.26
N GLN A 43 -5.48 11.06 39.13
CA GLN A 43 -4.63 12.09 39.74
C GLN A 43 -4.91 13.48 39.18
N LYS A 44 -5.21 13.59 37.86
CA LYS A 44 -5.54 14.87 37.21
C LYS A 44 -6.87 15.45 37.71
N VAL A 45 -7.84 14.60 38.05
CA VAL A 45 -9.10 15.03 38.66
C VAL A 45 -8.89 15.49 40.12
N MET A 46 -8.06 14.79 40.89
CA MET A 46 -7.80 15.14 42.30
C MET A 46 -6.86 16.33 42.46
N GLU A 47 -5.88 16.47 41.56
CA GLU A 47 -4.86 17.51 41.58
C GLU A 47 -4.76 18.15 40.17
N PRO A 48 -5.68 19.07 39.78
CA PRO A 48 -5.70 19.64 38.42
C PRO A 48 -4.39 20.34 38.03
N GLU A 49 -3.68 20.91 38.97
CA GLU A 49 -2.40 21.61 38.75
C GLU A 49 -1.22 20.65 38.55
N LYS A 50 -1.39 19.36 38.80
CA LYS A 50 -0.34 18.37 38.60
C LYS A 50 0.04 18.24 37.14
N THR A 51 1.31 18.46 36.84
CA THR A 51 1.86 18.38 35.47
C THR A 51 2.83 17.23 35.27
N SER A 52 3.40 16.70 36.36
CA SER A 52 4.39 15.62 36.30
C SER A 52 3.75 14.26 36.55
N PHE A 53 3.89 13.36 35.59
CA PHE A 53 3.44 11.96 35.64
C PHE A 53 4.59 11.05 35.18
N GLN A 54 5.81 11.32 35.66
CA GLN A 54 7.02 10.69 35.15
C GLN A 54 7.05 9.17 35.43
N ILE A 55 6.51 8.72 36.55
CA ILE A 55 6.49 7.29 36.90
C ILE A 55 5.58 6.54 35.93
N GLU A 56 4.36 7.02 35.72
CA GLU A 56 3.36 6.43 34.84
C GLU A 56 3.84 6.45 33.38
N LYS A 57 4.38 7.57 32.91
CA LYS A 57 4.94 7.73 31.56
C LYS A 57 6.09 6.76 31.32
N THR A 58 7.00 6.62 32.30
CA THR A 58 8.14 5.71 32.19
C THR A 58 7.68 4.25 32.16
N ALA A 59 6.71 3.86 33.00
CA ALA A 59 6.17 2.53 33.03
C ALA A 59 5.54 2.14 31.69
N ILE A 60 4.67 2.99 31.14
CA ILE A 60 4.07 2.77 29.80
C ILE A 60 5.15 2.66 28.74
N SER A 61 6.08 3.63 28.67
CA SER A 61 7.13 3.66 27.65
C SER A 61 8.02 2.43 27.68
N ARG A 62 8.39 1.95 28.87
CA ARG A 62 9.22 0.75 29.02
C ARG A 62 8.54 -0.50 28.50
N ASP A 63 7.25 -0.66 28.80
CA ASP A 63 6.52 -1.89 28.51
C ASP A 63 6.16 -2.04 27.02
N ILE A 64 5.92 -0.94 26.31
CA ILE A 64 5.49 -1.00 24.91
C ILE A 64 6.58 -0.63 23.89
N ARG A 65 7.71 -0.07 24.35
CA ARG A 65 8.80 0.37 23.45
C ARG A 65 9.30 -0.74 22.53
N GLY A 66 9.52 -1.94 23.05
CA GLY A 66 10.01 -3.08 22.26
C GLY A 66 9.04 -3.46 21.15
N SER A 67 7.74 -3.51 21.45
CA SER A 67 6.71 -3.84 20.46
C SER A 67 6.61 -2.80 19.35
N ILE A 68 6.75 -1.51 19.68
CA ILE A 68 6.71 -0.42 18.70
C ILE A 68 7.86 -0.52 17.69
N PHE A 69 9.09 -0.71 18.16
CA PHE A 69 10.27 -0.72 17.31
C PHE A 69 10.53 -2.05 16.59
N ASN A 70 9.74 -3.08 16.86
CA ASN A 70 9.79 -4.32 16.08
C ASN A 70 9.18 -4.20 14.68
N ILE A 71 8.40 -3.14 14.41
CA ILE A 71 7.81 -2.90 13.08
C ILE A 71 8.65 -1.84 12.38
N PRO A 72 9.32 -2.19 11.25
CA PRO A 72 10.04 -1.22 10.45
C PRO A 72 9.12 -0.11 9.96
N GLY A 73 9.61 1.13 9.93
CA GLY A 73 8.83 2.27 9.45
C GLY A 73 8.06 3.00 10.54
N ILE A 74 7.77 2.41 11.70
CA ILE A 74 7.20 3.15 12.83
C ILE A 74 8.25 4.11 13.40
N VAL A 75 7.87 5.38 13.49
CA VAL A 75 8.73 6.46 13.99
C VAL A 75 8.47 6.73 15.45
N SER A 76 7.20 6.74 15.82
CA SER A 76 6.77 6.99 17.19
C SER A 76 5.37 6.45 17.47
N ALA A 77 5.09 6.27 18.74
CA ALA A 77 3.73 6.16 19.27
C ALA A 77 3.51 7.25 20.30
N ARG A 78 2.36 7.91 20.22
CA ARG A 78 1.93 8.92 21.19
C ARG A 78 0.65 8.44 21.85
N ILE A 79 0.64 8.46 23.16
CA ILE A 79 -0.53 8.11 23.97
C ILE A 79 -0.97 9.36 24.72
N TYR A 80 -2.25 9.66 24.65
CA TYR A 80 -2.85 10.80 25.30
C TYR A 80 -3.88 10.30 26.33
N SER A 81 -3.80 10.79 27.56
CA SER A 81 -4.85 10.59 28.55
C SER A 81 -6.12 11.37 28.17
N SER A 82 -7.25 11.08 28.80
CA SER A 82 -8.50 11.83 28.62
C SER A 82 -8.31 13.33 28.83
N ASP A 83 -7.44 13.71 29.76
CA ASP A 83 -7.15 15.12 30.10
C ASP A 83 -5.98 15.71 29.31
N GLY A 84 -5.51 15.01 28.28
CA GLY A 84 -4.51 15.52 27.34
C GLY A 84 -3.05 15.37 27.80
N VAL A 85 -2.77 14.59 28.83
CA VAL A 85 -1.38 14.26 29.21
C VAL A 85 -0.76 13.39 28.14
N GLU A 86 0.31 13.90 27.50
CA GLU A 86 1.00 13.23 26.41
C GLU A 86 2.13 12.32 26.91
N ILE A 87 2.21 11.13 26.36
CA ILE A 87 3.28 10.15 26.53
C ILE A 87 3.85 9.82 25.16
N VAL A 88 5.14 10.13 24.94
CA VAL A 88 5.80 9.93 23.64
C VAL A 88 6.78 8.78 23.73
N ILE A 89 6.67 7.83 22.82
CA ILE A 89 7.59 6.71 22.67
C ILE A 89 8.14 6.74 21.25
N GLY A 90 9.42 7.06 21.11
CA GLY A 90 10.09 7.21 19.83
C GLY A 90 10.84 8.51 19.69
N THR A 91 11.27 8.81 18.48
CA THR A 91 12.19 9.92 18.18
C THR A 91 11.55 11.06 17.38
N SER A 92 10.27 10.98 17.03
CA SER A 92 9.64 12.03 16.25
C SER A 92 9.54 13.31 17.04
N SER A 93 10.28 14.33 16.62
CA SER A 93 10.16 15.71 17.14
C SER A 93 8.96 16.44 16.54
N LYS A 94 8.43 15.97 15.40
CA LYS A 94 7.28 16.56 14.72
C LYS A 94 6.06 15.71 14.98
N LYS A 95 4.97 16.35 15.42
CA LYS A 95 3.65 15.71 15.50
C LYS A 95 3.07 15.65 14.10
N MET A 96 2.35 14.56 13.80
CA MET A 96 1.46 14.57 12.65
C MET A 96 0.46 15.71 12.78
N LYS A 97 0.37 16.52 11.74
CA LYS A 97 -0.68 17.51 11.59
C LYS A 97 -1.90 16.85 10.98
N ALA A 98 -2.77 16.35 11.81
CA ALA A 98 -4.05 15.82 11.36
C ALA A 98 -5.13 16.86 11.70
N ASP A 99 -5.24 17.90 10.88
CA ASP A 99 -6.14 19.05 11.11
C ASP A 99 -7.62 18.63 11.21
N ASP A 100 -8.00 17.54 10.57
CA ASP A 100 -9.38 17.03 10.56
C ASP A 100 -9.68 15.95 11.61
N ILE A 101 -8.70 15.50 12.40
CA ILE A 101 -8.90 14.45 13.40
C ILE A 101 -9.12 15.06 14.78
N THR A 102 -10.38 15.15 15.14
CA THR A 102 -10.78 15.53 16.50
C THR A 102 -10.85 14.32 17.42
N ARG A 103 -10.70 14.54 18.74
CA ARG A 103 -10.96 13.50 19.75
C ARG A 103 -12.33 12.86 19.57
N GLU A 104 -13.33 13.62 19.20
CA GLU A 104 -14.70 13.17 18.96
C GLU A 104 -14.74 12.11 17.85
N LYS A 105 -14.06 12.35 16.73
CA LYS A 105 -13.98 11.36 15.62
C LYS A 105 -13.28 10.08 16.06
N ILE A 106 -12.20 10.17 16.85
CA ILE A 106 -11.48 9.01 17.38
C ILE A 106 -12.39 8.21 18.32
N TYR A 107 -13.05 8.88 19.26
CA TYR A 107 -13.95 8.22 20.22
C TYR A 107 -15.20 7.65 19.56
N ALA A 108 -15.74 8.30 18.53
CA ALA A 108 -16.87 7.80 17.75
C ALA A 108 -16.58 6.46 17.06
N LYS A 109 -15.31 6.12 16.81
CA LYS A 109 -14.91 4.80 16.29
C LYS A 109 -14.95 3.68 17.34
N ASN A 110 -15.20 4.01 18.60
CA ASN A 110 -15.39 3.06 19.70
C ASN A 110 -14.29 1.97 19.77
N GLY A 111 -13.03 2.39 19.77
CA GLY A 111 -11.86 1.51 19.75
C GLY A 111 -11.47 0.97 18.35
N GLY A 112 -12.20 1.33 17.30
CA GLY A 112 -11.81 1.06 15.91
C GLY A 112 -10.66 1.98 15.46
N ALA A 113 -9.87 1.51 14.48
CA ALA A 113 -8.81 2.30 13.88
C ALA A 113 -9.34 3.43 12.99
N LEU A 114 -8.71 4.58 13.07
CA LEU A 114 -8.89 5.71 12.17
C LEU A 114 -7.53 6.05 11.55
N TRP A 115 -7.43 5.92 10.23
CA TRP A 115 -6.20 6.20 9.51
C TRP A 115 -6.23 7.61 8.93
N ALA A 116 -5.10 8.29 8.99
CA ALA A 116 -4.88 9.59 8.36
C ALA A 116 -3.48 9.67 7.79
N ASP A 117 -3.32 10.54 6.82
CA ASP A 117 -2.03 10.89 6.22
C ASP A 117 -1.59 12.29 6.63
N ASP A 118 -0.29 12.51 6.61
CA ASP A 118 0.37 13.79 6.78
C ASP A 118 1.33 13.97 5.60
N GLU A 119 0.84 14.67 4.60
CA GLU A 119 1.54 14.93 3.36
C GLU A 119 2.83 15.71 3.58
N GLU A 120 2.79 16.77 4.41
CA GLU A 120 3.94 17.65 4.67
C GLU A 120 5.12 16.89 5.29
N ASN A 121 4.85 15.90 6.13
CA ASN A 121 5.87 15.15 6.85
C ASN A 121 6.16 13.77 6.25
N GLY A 122 5.43 13.37 5.21
CA GLY A 122 5.58 12.05 4.57
C GLY A 122 5.26 10.90 5.52
N MET A 123 4.21 11.05 6.32
CA MET A 123 3.80 10.08 7.33
C MET A 123 2.34 9.67 7.19
N VAL A 124 2.03 8.50 7.68
CA VAL A 124 0.66 8.05 7.94
C VAL A 124 0.51 7.74 9.43
N GLY A 125 -0.67 7.97 9.97
CA GLY A 125 -0.99 7.71 11.37
C GLY A 125 -2.19 6.80 11.53
N LEU A 126 -2.09 5.88 12.47
CA LEU A 126 -3.22 5.14 13.01
C LEU A 126 -3.63 5.76 14.34
N TYR A 127 -4.85 6.26 14.42
CA TYR A 127 -5.47 6.79 15.61
C TYR A 127 -6.45 5.78 16.19
N ARG A 128 -6.44 5.59 17.51
CA ARG A 128 -7.34 4.65 18.18
C ARG A 128 -7.67 5.11 19.59
N ALA A 129 -8.96 5.07 19.96
CA ALA A 129 -9.37 5.28 21.34
C ALA A 129 -8.88 4.13 22.21
N ILE A 130 -8.35 4.44 23.39
CA ILE A 130 -8.02 3.46 24.43
C ILE A 130 -9.21 3.39 25.38
N LEU A 131 -9.91 2.28 25.32
CA LEU A 131 -11.05 2.02 26.20
C LEU A 131 -10.58 1.26 27.43
N SER A 132 -11.16 1.57 28.60
CA SER A 132 -10.94 0.81 29.81
C SER A 132 -11.45 -0.63 29.63
N VAL A 133 -10.67 -1.61 30.01
CA VAL A 133 -11.07 -3.02 29.94
C VAL A 133 -12.16 -3.39 30.96
N ASP A 134 -12.40 -2.54 31.99
CA ASP A 134 -13.36 -2.82 33.02
C ASP A 134 -14.79 -2.35 32.68
N ASP A 135 -14.91 -1.17 32.07
CA ASP A 135 -16.20 -0.52 31.84
C ASP A 135 -16.36 0.04 30.41
N PHE A 136 -15.39 -0.23 29.53
CA PHE A 136 -15.36 0.19 28.12
C PHE A 136 -15.45 1.71 27.90
N LYS A 137 -15.24 2.52 28.93
CA LYS A 137 -15.17 3.98 28.78
C LYS A 137 -13.83 4.41 28.23
N PRO A 138 -13.79 5.50 27.43
CA PRO A 138 -12.54 6.06 26.94
C PRO A 138 -11.66 6.57 28.10
N ILE A 139 -10.43 6.07 28.20
CA ILE A 139 -9.43 6.53 29.16
C ILE A 139 -8.31 7.31 28.48
N GLY A 140 -8.34 7.39 27.15
CA GLY A 140 -7.37 8.11 26.35
C GLY A 140 -7.45 7.72 24.88
N TYR A 141 -6.46 8.12 24.11
CA TYR A 141 -6.29 7.68 22.73
C TYR A 141 -4.80 7.57 22.39
N MET A 142 -4.51 6.85 21.32
CA MET A 142 -3.15 6.71 20.81
C MET A 142 -3.06 7.12 19.36
N VAL A 143 -1.84 7.48 18.95
CA VAL A 143 -1.43 7.70 17.56
C VAL A 143 -0.17 6.88 17.31
N ILE A 144 -0.16 6.04 16.29
CA ILE A 144 1.05 5.36 15.81
C ILE A 144 1.46 6.01 14.51
N GLU A 145 2.63 6.63 14.49
CA GLU A 145 3.16 7.38 13.35
C GLU A 145 4.13 6.50 12.56
N CYS A 146 3.87 6.33 11.26
CA CYS A 146 4.64 5.50 10.35
C CYS A 146 5.08 6.30 9.13
N LYS A 147 6.30 6.06 8.65
CA LYS A 147 6.79 6.66 7.40
C LYS A 147 6.06 6.09 6.18
N ASN A 148 5.71 6.95 5.23
CA ASN A 148 5.16 6.53 3.94
C ASN A 148 6.09 5.60 3.17
N SER A 149 7.42 5.75 3.36
CA SER A 149 8.42 4.87 2.75
C SER A 149 8.21 3.40 3.10
N TYR A 150 7.68 3.10 4.30
CA TYR A 150 7.35 1.72 4.68
C TYR A 150 6.39 1.06 3.70
N PHE A 151 5.39 1.78 3.20
CA PHE A 151 4.46 1.29 2.20
C PHE A 151 5.03 1.39 0.78
N SER A 152 5.68 2.51 0.42
CA SER A 152 6.20 2.72 -0.93
C SER A 152 7.30 1.72 -1.32
N GLU A 153 8.14 1.29 -0.38
CA GLU A 153 9.13 0.22 -0.60
C GLU A 153 8.45 -1.09 -1.02
N LYS A 154 7.31 -1.43 -0.41
CA LYS A 154 6.56 -2.61 -0.81
C LYS A 154 5.98 -2.46 -2.21
N LEU A 155 5.42 -1.29 -2.54
CA LEU A 155 4.91 -1.00 -3.88
C LEU A 155 6.01 -1.08 -4.96
N ARG A 156 7.22 -0.63 -4.65
CA ARG A 156 8.39 -0.69 -5.56
C ARG A 156 9.00 -2.07 -5.70
N SER A 157 8.90 -2.91 -4.67
CA SER A 157 9.50 -4.25 -4.64
C SER A 157 8.79 -5.26 -5.52
N VAL A 158 7.62 -4.92 -6.06
CA VAL A 158 6.80 -5.83 -6.87
C VAL A 158 7.41 -5.99 -8.26
N PRO A 159 7.86 -7.20 -8.65
CA PRO A 159 8.34 -7.45 -10.00
C PRO A 159 7.23 -7.23 -11.01
N SER A 160 7.43 -6.32 -11.95
CA SER A 160 6.45 -6.01 -12.98
C SER A 160 7.06 -6.10 -14.37
N THR A 161 6.61 -7.08 -15.14
CA THR A 161 6.96 -7.22 -16.57
C THR A 161 6.48 -6.01 -17.40
N TYR A 162 5.44 -5.32 -16.94
CA TYR A 162 4.77 -4.25 -17.67
C TYR A 162 5.04 -2.86 -17.07
N LYS A 163 5.97 -2.72 -16.12
CA LYS A 163 6.23 -1.47 -15.41
C LYS A 163 4.94 -0.86 -14.84
N ASN A 164 4.20 -1.68 -14.09
CA ASN A 164 3.02 -1.21 -13.38
C ASN A 164 3.42 -0.14 -12.39
N ARG A 165 2.58 0.88 -12.25
CA ARG A 165 2.67 1.87 -11.18
C ARG A 165 1.57 1.63 -10.20
N PHE A 166 1.89 1.82 -8.92
CA PHE A 166 0.97 1.60 -7.83
C PHE A 166 0.78 2.90 -7.05
N TYR A 167 -0.45 3.18 -6.74
CA TYR A 167 -0.88 4.33 -5.95
C TYR A 167 -1.79 3.84 -4.83
N LEU A 168 -1.52 4.30 -3.61
CA LEU A 168 -2.38 4.09 -2.46
C LEU A 168 -3.09 5.42 -2.19
N LEU A 169 -4.42 5.42 -2.25
CA LEU A 169 -5.24 6.62 -2.17
C LEU A 169 -6.03 6.63 -0.85
N ASN A 170 -6.28 7.82 -0.33
CA ASN A 170 -7.22 8.06 0.76
C ASN A 170 -8.67 8.10 0.24
N ASN A 171 -9.62 8.40 1.13
CA ASN A 171 -11.05 8.49 0.79
C ASN A 171 -11.38 9.69 -0.12
N GLU A 172 -10.53 10.70 -0.15
CA GLU A 172 -10.66 11.90 -0.99
C GLU A 172 -10.04 11.71 -2.37
N MET A 173 -9.44 10.54 -2.64
CA MET A 173 -8.71 10.19 -3.86
C MET A 173 -7.35 10.87 -3.97
N ASP A 174 -6.78 11.36 -2.89
CA ASP A 174 -5.42 11.87 -2.89
C ASP A 174 -4.40 10.75 -2.68
N ILE A 175 -3.28 10.87 -3.36
CA ILE A 175 -2.21 9.87 -3.31
C ILE A 175 -1.46 10.00 -1.98
N ILE A 176 -1.64 9.02 -1.09
CA ILE A 176 -0.91 8.92 0.18
C ILE A 176 0.51 8.39 -0.07
N VAL A 177 0.59 7.32 -0.87
CA VAL A 177 1.82 6.59 -1.16
C VAL A 177 1.84 6.16 -2.61
N SER A 178 3.00 6.20 -3.25
CA SER A 178 3.20 5.77 -4.63
C SER A 178 4.47 4.92 -4.78
N SER A 179 4.50 4.06 -5.81
CA SER A 179 5.73 3.44 -6.30
C SER A 179 6.67 4.46 -6.98
N GLU A 180 6.11 5.56 -7.48
CA GLU A 180 6.84 6.67 -8.10
C GLU A 180 7.15 7.76 -7.07
N GLU A 181 8.21 8.53 -7.30
CA GLU A 181 8.62 9.61 -6.40
C GLU A 181 7.76 10.87 -6.59
N ASN A 182 7.63 11.67 -5.55
CA ASN A 182 6.97 12.98 -5.56
C ASN A 182 5.51 12.98 -6.05
N MET A 183 4.77 11.90 -5.81
CA MET A 183 3.36 11.78 -6.19
C MET A 183 2.41 11.99 -5.02
N GLN A 184 2.91 12.16 -3.80
CA GLN A 184 2.11 12.32 -2.60
C GLN A 184 1.32 13.63 -2.62
N GLY A 185 0.08 13.61 -2.13
CA GLY A 185 -0.84 14.76 -2.11
C GLY A 185 -1.47 15.11 -3.46
N ILE A 186 -1.04 14.48 -4.55
CA ILE A 186 -1.66 14.71 -5.85
C ILE A 186 -2.98 13.95 -5.91
N SER A 187 -4.06 14.64 -6.27
CA SER A 187 -5.36 14.01 -6.48
C SER A 187 -5.34 13.08 -7.69
N PHE A 188 -5.78 11.86 -7.50
CA PHE A 188 -5.93 10.89 -8.59
C PHE A 188 -7.07 11.35 -9.53
N PRO A 189 -6.88 11.33 -10.87
CA PRO A 189 -7.78 11.97 -11.82
C PRO A 189 -9.07 11.18 -12.07
N LEU A 190 -9.61 10.52 -11.04
CA LEU A 190 -10.86 9.80 -11.07
C LEU A 190 -11.62 9.99 -9.76
N LYS A 191 -12.94 10.16 -9.85
CA LYS A 191 -13.82 10.14 -8.67
C LYS A 191 -14.28 8.70 -8.40
N THR A 192 -14.52 8.37 -7.14
CA THR A 192 -14.92 7.03 -6.67
C THR A 192 -16.06 6.40 -7.49
N ARG A 193 -17.06 7.20 -7.89
CA ARG A 193 -18.21 6.75 -8.70
C ARG A 193 -17.85 6.28 -10.11
N ASP A 194 -16.71 6.70 -10.64
CA ASP A 194 -16.32 6.48 -12.03
C ASP A 194 -15.48 5.21 -12.22
N PHE A 195 -14.95 4.64 -11.14
CA PHE A 195 -14.06 3.46 -11.19
C PHE A 195 -14.67 2.24 -11.89
N LYS A 196 -15.99 2.04 -11.79
CA LYS A 196 -16.69 0.94 -12.46
C LYS A 196 -16.94 1.17 -13.95
N ARG A 197 -16.93 2.43 -14.40
CA ARG A 197 -17.32 2.83 -15.76
C ARG A 197 -16.11 3.11 -16.64
N VAL A 198 -15.05 3.68 -16.07
CA VAL A 198 -13.84 4.10 -16.80
C VAL A 198 -12.83 2.96 -16.71
N LYS A 199 -12.18 2.65 -17.83
CA LYS A 199 -11.10 1.64 -17.90
C LYS A 199 -9.73 2.25 -18.16
N ILE A 200 -9.71 3.46 -18.67
CA ILE A 200 -8.49 4.20 -19.02
C ILE A 200 -8.50 5.53 -18.27
N VAL A 201 -7.39 5.85 -17.65
CA VAL A 201 -7.17 7.09 -16.93
C VAL A 201 -5.86 7.73 -17.40
N ARG A 202 -5.77 9.05 -17.27
CA ARG A 202 -4.50 9.76 -17.42
C ARG A 202 -3.67 9.51 -16.15
N ASP A 203 -2.58 8.78 -16.28
CA ASP A 203 -1.70 8.42 -15.18
C ASP A 203 -1.03 9.67 -14.60
N PRO A 204 -1.12 9.95 -13.30
CA PRO A 204 -0.62 11.19 -12.71
C PRO A 204 0.90 11.36 -12.83
N SER A 205 1.66 10.28 -12.87
CA SER A 205 3.13 10.35 -12.94
C SER A 205 3.67 10.55 -14.36
N THR A 206 2.96 10.04 -15.37
CA THR A 206 3.42 10.08 -16.77
C THR A 206 2.59 10.95 -17.68
N GLU A 207 1.43 11.40 -17.19
CA GLU A 207 0.41 12.11 -17.95
C GLU A 207 -0.09 11.37 -19.21
N LYS A 208 0.15 10.05 -19.29
CA LYS A 208 -0.23 9.20 -20.42
C LYS A 208 -1.47 8.39 -20.10
N ASN A 209 -2.22 8.05 -21.15
CA ASN A 209 -3.35 7.15 -21.03
C ASN A 209 -2.89 5.76 -20.57
N SER A 210 -3.47 5.31 -19.48
CA SER A 210 -3.13 4.05 -18.82
C SER A 210 -4.39 3.26 -18.48
N TYR A 211 -4.35 1.95 -18.70
CA TYR A 211 -5.33 1.04 -18.09
C TYR A 211 -5.07 0.98 -16.60
N PHE A 212 -6.12 0.87 -15.81
CA PHE A 212 -5.99 0.72 -14.36
C PHE A 212 -6.88 -0.39 -13.81
N THR A 213 -6.42 -0.94 -12.68
CA THR A 213 -7.20 -1.80 -11.79
C THR A 213 -7.16 -1.21 -10.39
N TYR A 214 -8.13 -1.54 -9.57
CA TYR A 214 -8.23 -1.01 -8.22
C TYR A 214 -8.72 -2.08 -7.24
N GLN A 215 -8.33 -1.92 -5.98
CA GLN A 215 -8.74 -2.78 -4.88
C GLN A 215 -8.94 -1.95 -3.61
N TYR A 216 -10.06 -2.17 -2.92
CA TYR A 216 -10.31 -1.54 -1.63
C TYR A 216 -9.56 -2.28 -0.53
N MET A 217 -8.87 -1.53 0.32
CA MET A 217 -8.15 -2.03 1.48
C MET A 217 -9.06 -2.04 2.71
N ASN A 218 -8.75 -2.90 3.69
CA ASN A 218 -9.56 -3.06 4.90
C ASN A 218 -9.65 -1.80 5.77
N ASN A 219 -8.65 -0.93 5.68
CA ASN A 219 -8.61 0.35 6.39
C ASN A 219 -9.33 1.51 5.67
N GLY A 220 -9.97 1.24 4.53
CA GLY A 220 -10.69 2.21 3.70
C GLY A 220 -9.86 2.86 2.61
N TRP A 221 -8.56 2.60 2.53
CA TRP A 221 -7.72 3.08 1.43
C TRP A 221 -8.03 2.34 0.13
N LEU A 222 -7.58 2.91 -0.99
CA LEU A 222 -7.75 2.34 -2.31
C LEU A 222 -6.39 2.12 -2.97
N LEU A 223 -6.06 0.86 -3.26
CA LEU A 223 -4.89 0.52 -4.07
C LEU A 223 -5.27 0.60 -5.55
N VAL A 224 -4.56 1.42 -6.31
CA VAL A 224 -4.71 1.55 -7.77
C VAL A 224 -3.42 1.11 -8.44
N SER A 225 -3.54 0.26 -9.44
CA SER A 225 -2.43 -0.13 -10.33
C SER A 225 -2.69 0.39 -11.74
N THR A 226 -1.70 1.02 -12.36
CA THR A 226 -1.79 1.54 -13.72
C THR A 226 -0.77 0.91 -14.65
N ILE A 227 -1.14 0.72 -15.93
CA ILE A 227 -0.26 0.27 -17.01
C ILE A 227 -0.43 1.19 -18.22
N ASN A 228 0.67 1.70 -18.74
CA ASN A 228 0.64 2.55 -19.92
C ASN A 228 0.15 1.79 -21.16
N VAL A 229 -0.87 2.34 -21.84
CA VAL A 229 -1.48 1.75 -23.05
C VAL A 229 -0.45 1.57 -24.17
N GLY A 230 0.41 2.56 -24.39
CA GLY A 230 1.44 2.48 -25.42
C GLY A 230 2.47 1.36 -25.17
N GLN A 231 2.80 1.08 -23.93
CA GLN A 231 3.71 -0.01 -23.57
C GLN A 231 3.08 -1.38 -23.82
N LEU A 232 1.78 -1.53 -23.55
CA LEU A 232 1.04 -2.75 -23.90
C LEU A 232 1.08 -3.02 -25.39
N TRP A 233 0.78 -2.02 -26.23
CA TRP A 233 0.83 -2.15 -27.68
C TRP A 233 2.22 -2.47 -28.21
N LYS A 234 3.27 -1.87 -27.63
CA LYS A 234 4.65 -2.18 -27.99
C LYS A 234 5.00 -3.65 -27.71
N ASN A 235 4.62 -4.17 -26.55
CA ASN A 235 4.88 -5.57 -26.17
C ASN A 235 4.10 -6.56 -27.06
N ILE A 236 2.84 -6.24 -27.38
CA ILE A 236 2.02 -7.03 -28.31
C ILE A 236 2.65 -7.00 -29.70
N GLY A 237 3.12 -5.86 -30.18
CA GLY A 237 3.80 -5.73 -31.47
C GLY A 237 5.07 -6.59 -31.56
N ILE A 238 5.90 -6.60 -30.52
CA ILE A 238 7.10 -7.46 -30.46
C ILE A 238 6.72 -8.95 -30.49
N ALA A 239 5.69 -9.33 -29.73
CA ALA A 239 5.22 -10.72 -29.72
C ALA A 239 4.67 -11.16 -31.10
N LEU A 240 3.87 -10.32 -31.75
CA LEU A 240 3.39 -10.57 -33.11
C LEU A 240 4.52 -10.68 -34.12
N LEU A 241 5.52 -9.81 -34.04
CA LEU A 241 6.69 -9.86 -34.92
C LEU A 241 7.47 -11.16 -34.74
N SER A 242 7.66 -11.62 -33.48
CA SER A 242 8.35 -12.90 -33.22
C SER A 242 7.60 -14.10 -33.79
N VAL A 243 6.28 -14.13 -33.70
CA VAL A 243 5.44 -15.18 -34.30
C VAL A 243 5.53 -15.15 -35.83
N LEU A 244 5.45 -13.97 -36.43
CA LEU A 244 5.58 -13.82 -37.89
C LEU A 244 6.96 -14.26 -38.40
N LEU A 245 8.03 -13.92 -37.69
CA LEU A 245 9.39 -14.38 -38.04
C LEU A 245 9.51 -15.88 -37.93
N THR A 246 9.01 -16.49 -36.87
CA THR A 246 9.04 -17.94 -36.70
C THR A 246 8.28 -18.64 -37.81
N PHE A 247 7.07 -18.15 -38.14
CA PHE A 247 6.25 -18.67 -39.25
C PHE A 247 6.96 -18.52 -40.59
N GLY A 248 7.59 -17.38 -40.83
CA GLY A 248 8.37 -17.12 -42.08
C GLY A 248 9.55 -18.11 -42.22
N ILE A 249 10.28 -18.39 -41.13
CA ILE A 249 11.38 -19.35 -41.14
C ILE A 249 10.86 -20.77 -41.44
N VAL A 250 9.78 -21.18 -40.79
CA VAL A 250 9.16 -22.51 -41.03
C VAL A 250 8.70 -22.67 -42.48
N LEU A 251 8.07 -21.63 -43.04
CA LEU A 251 7.68 -21.60 -44.47
C LEU A 251 8.89 -21.73 -45.39
N LEU A 252 9.94 -20.97 -45.14
CA LEU A 252 11.16 -20.98 -45.95
C LEU A 252 11.84 -22.37 -45.92
N VAL A 253 11.97 -22.96 -44.73
CA VAL A 253 12.50 -24.33 -44.58
C VAL A 253 11.63 -25.36 -45.32
N SER A 254 10.31 -25.25 -45.18
CA SER A 254 9.37 -26.14 -45.88
C SER A 254 9.50 -26.03 -47.41
N LEU A 255 9.64 -24.82 -47.94
CA LEU A 255 9.86 -24.60 -49.42
C LEU A 255 11.20 -25.19 -49.90
N VAL A 256 12.27 -25.06 -49.08
CA VAL A 256 13.58 -25.63 -49.42
C VAL A 256 13.50 -27.17 -49.45
N ILE A 257 12.86 -27.78 -48.43
CA ILE A 257 12.65 -29.22 -48.37
C ILE A 257 11.81 -29.71 -49.58
N MET A 258 10.70 -29.03 -49.87
CA MET A 258 9.83 -29.38 -51.00
C MET A 258 10.58 -29.28 -52.30
N ARG A 259 11.38 -28.22 -52.53
CA ARG A 259 12.19 -28.04 -53.74
C ARG A 259 13.29 -29.11 -53.86
N HIS A 260 13.89 -29.52 -52.75
CA HIS A 260 14.88 -30.61 -52.72
C HIS A 260 14.23 -31.93 -53.05
N ALA A 261 13.11 -32.30 -52.42
CA ALA A 261 12.35 -33.50 -52.68
C ALA A 261 11.87 -33.61 -54.14
N ALA A 262 11.35 -32.50 -54.69
CA ALA A 262 10.97 -32.46 -56.13
C ALA A 262 12.15 -32.72 -57.06
N ARG A 263 13.34 -32.18 -56.78
CA ARG A 263 14.54 -32.44 -57.59
C ARG A 263 15.00 -33.90 -57.51
N VAL A 264 14.92 -34.50 -56.31
CA VAL A 264 15.34 -35.91 -56.11
C VAL A 264 14.36 -36.89 -56.77
N MET A 265 13.05 -36.63 -56.75
CA MET A 265 12.03 -37.51 -57.31
C MET A 265 11.90 -37.33 -58.83
N VAL A 266 12.03 -36.14 -59.40
CA VAL A 266 11.84 -35.89 -60.83
C VAL A 266 13.05 -36.29 -61.70
N LYS A 267 14.28 -36.21 -61.19
CA LYS A 267 15.48 -36.62 -61.92
C LYS A 267 15.50 -38.11 -62.35
N PRO A 268 15.16 -39.10 -61.49
CA PRO A 268 15.16 -40.51 -61.93
C PRO A 268 14.02 -40.86 -62.88
N THR A 269 12.85 -40.21 -62.76
CA THR A 269 11.70 -40.47 -63.66
C THR A 269 11.95 -39.97 -65.09
N LYS A 270 12.64 -38.82 -65.26
CA LYS A 270 13.06 -38.37 -66.60
C LYS A 270 14.05 -39.33 -67.25
N LYS A 271 15.02 -39.86 -66.50
CA LYS A 271 15.96 -40.86 -67.05
C LYS A 271 15.28 -42.16 -67.50
N LEU A 272 14.22 -42.58 -66.85
CA LEU A 272 13.45 -43.76 -67.24
C LEU A 272 12.60 -43.52 -68.49
N VAL A 273 12.06 -42.34 -68.68
CA VAL A 273 11.28 -42.00 -69.90
C VAL A 273 12.18 -41.81 -71.13
N ASP A 274 13.38 -41.23 -70.97
CA ASP A 274 14.35 -41.05 -72.03
C ASP A 274 15.08 -42.35 -72.43
N SER A 275 14.87 -43.43 -71.69
CA SER A 275 15.44 -44.80 -71.97
C SER A 275 14.45 -45.76 -72.53
N MET A 276 13.19 -45.39 -72.77
CA MET A 276 12.18 -46.14 -73.51
C MET A 276 12.04 -45.56 -74.94
#